data_3372a3fc94fdc82e87f26cbf1668a16a
#
_entry.id   3372a3fc94fdc82e87f26cbf1668a16a
#
_cell.length_a   1.000
_cell.length_b   1.000
_cell.length_c   1.000
_cell.angle_alpha   90.00
_cell.angle_beta   90.00
_cell.angle_gamma   90.00
#
_symmetry.space_group_name_H-M   'P 1'
#
loop_
_entity.id
_entity.type
_entity.pdbx_description
1 polymer ?
#
loop_
_entity_poly.entity_id
_entity_poly.type
_entity_poly.pdbx_seq_one_letter_code
_entity_poly.pdbx_strand_id
1 'polypeptide(L)'
;MEKLKLVKISDIKVSRNFRNSVPSPEKMDRYRDAYCLGKDSKHSYEKCAGQVKPIILNENNMIVDGYIQYLVMKEMDEEYCYCCIEHKLVVYTLIDGVHTNGNSKEYTWRVPDNTNWDEFKRKISYGDLIWVRTSNGIAPIIVTNITTVEAIEGELSGLERVGKKDIIKGELWKNIEIDEKVLIKNSVADEWVGAHYAGLTYEGKPTVWNYGGTSWTTDIFCTPKYIRLPGNVSFGKTRRSYD
;
A
#
# COMPACT_ATOMS: atom_id res chain seq x y z
N MET A 1 2.77 11.92 14.67
CA MET A 1 3.26 12.09 16.06
C MET A 1 3.55 10.71 16.61
N GLU A 2 4.81 10.40 16.83
CA GLU A 2 5.24 9.15 17.46
C GLU A 2 4.64 9.07 18.87
N LYS A 3 3.88 8.00 19.13
CA LYS A 3 3.21 7.82 20.40
C LYS A 3 4.20 7.21 21.40
N LEU A 4 4.57 7.96 22.43
CA LEU A 4 5.37 7.46 23.54
C LEU A 4 4.60 6.34 24.25
N LYS A 5 5.27 5.20 24.44
CA LYS A 5 4.75 4.03 25.14
C LYS A 5 5.68 3.69 26.32
N LEU A 6 5.10 3.42 27.47
CA LEU A 6 5.83 2.89 28.61
C LEU A 6 5.98 1.37 28.45
N VAL A 7 7.21 0.87 28.44
CA VAL A 7 7.54 -0.55 28.20
C VAL A 7 8.37 -1.08 29.35
N LYS A 8 8.12 -2.32 29.80
CA LYS A 8 9.01 -2.98 30.77
C LYS A 8 10.35 -3.30 30.11
N ILE A 9 11.45 -2.99 30.80
CA ILE A 9 12.80 -3.27 30.30
C ILE A 9 13.00 -4.77 30.03
N SER A 10 12.37 -5.64 30.84
CA SER A 10 12.38 -7.09 30.65
C SER A 10 11.76 -7.56 29.33
N ASP A 11 10.83 -6.80 28.76
CA ASP A 11 10.09 -7.16 27.54
C ASP A 11 10.80 -6.68 26.28
N ILE A 12 11.88 -5.89 26.44
CA ILE A 12 12.67 -5.38 25.36
C ILE A 12 13.63 -6.44 24.83
N LYS A 13 13.57 -6.69 23.54
CA LYS A 13 14.43 -7.63 22.85
C LYS A 13 15.65 -6.92 22.26
N VAL A 14 16.81 -7.57 22.39
CA VAL A 14 18.07 -7.07 21.84
C VAL A 14 18.50 -7.96 20.70
N SER A 15 18.79 -7.39 19.55
CA SER A 15 19.26 -8.11 18.36
C SER A 15 20.63 -8.76 18.62
N ARG A 16 20.97 -9.82 17.88
CA ARG A 16 22.29 -10.47 17.97
C ARG A 16 23.43 -9.48 17.69
N ASN A 17 23.22 -8.55 16.77
CA ASN A 17 24.23 -7.55 16.42
C ASN A 17 24.53 -6.63 17.62
N PHE A 18 23.50 -6.15 18.32
CA PHE A 18 23.70 -5.34 19.51
C PHE A 18 24.34 -6.13 20.66
N ARG A 19 23.94 -7.38 20.89
CA ARG A 19 24.54 -8.23 21.93
C ARG A 19 26.02 -8.50 21.72
N ASN A 20 26.46 -8.58 20.45
CA ASN A 20 27.85 -8.83 20.09
C ASN A 20 28.66 -7.53 19.98
N SER A 21 28.02 -6.36 20.05
CA SER A 21 28.70 -5.07 20.07
C SER A 21 29.13 -4.72 21.48
N VAL A 22 30.37 -4.34 21.65
CA VAL A 22 30.89 -3.79 22.91
C VAL A 22 30.73 -2.26 22.85
N PRO A 23 29.86 -1.66 23.69
CA PRO A 23 29.68 -0.23 23.73
C PRO A 23 31.00 0.47 24.12
N SER A 24 31.26 1.64 23.53
CA SER A 24 32.39 2.46 23.96
C SER A 24 32.20 2.89 25.42
N PRO A 25 33.22 2.71 26.30
CA PRO A 25 33.17 3.17 27.70
C PRO A 25 32.77 4.65 27.80
N GLU A 26 33.36 5.51 26.98
CA GLU A 26 33.05 6.95 26.95
C GLU A 26 31.59 7.27 26.64
N LYS A 27 30.98 6.48 25.74
CA LYS A 27 29.55 6.62 25.47
C LYS A 27 28.70 6.15 26.64
N MET A 28 29.08 5.07 27.29
CA MET A 28 28.37 4.56 28.48
C MET A 28 28.43 5.61 29.61
N ASP A 29 29.61 6.16 29.90
CA ASP A 29 29.80 7.16 30.96
C ASP A 29 28.98 8.41 30.68
N ARG A 30 29.01 8.93 29.46
CA ARG A 30 28.22 10.08 29.07
C ARG A 30 26.69 9.84 29.26
N TYR A 31 26.22 8.65 28.99
CA TYR A 31 24.81 8.33 29.21
C TYR A 31 24.46 8.11 30.70
N ARG A 32 25.41 7.60 31.53
CA ARG A 32 25.28 7.53 32.97
C ARG A 32 25.18 8.93 33.59
N ASP A 33 26.06 9.83 33.19
CA ASP A 33 26.05 11.22 33.64
C ASP A 33 24.73 11.91 33.25
N ALA A 34 24.31 11.76 32.00
CA ALA A 34 23.05 12.32 31.53
C ALA A 34 21.84 11.73 32.27
N TYR A 35 21.87 10.43 32.62
CA TYR A 35 20.85 9.78 33.40
C TYR A 35 20.78 10.34 34.84
N CYS A 36 21.91 10.49 35.50
CA CYS A 36 21.99 11.07 36.85
C CYS A 36 21.48 12.52 36.86
N LEU A 37 21.93 13.34 35.90
CA LEU A 37 21.44 14.72 35.74
C LEU A 37 19.96 14.79 35.42
N GLY A 38 19.44 13.84 34.65
CA GLY A 38 18.02 13.76 34.28
C GLY A 38 17.12 13.48 35.49
N LYS A 39 17.56 12.71 36.49
CA LYS A 39 16.80 12.47 37.72
C LYS A 39 16.54 13.74 38.53
N ASP A 40 17.41 14.70 38.44
CA ASP A 40 17.30 15.97 39.16
C ASP A 40 16.58 17.06 38.35
N SER A 41 16.20 16.78 37.10
CA SER A 41 15.58 17.74 36.22
C SER A 41 14.05 17.74 36.33
N LYS A 42 13.43 18.96 36.33
CA LYS A 42 11.98 19.14 36.33
C LYS A 42 11.32 18.67 35.00
N HIS A 43 12.10 18.21 34.03
CA HIS A 43 11.65 17.78 32.70
C HIS A 43 11.82 16.27 32.48
N SER A 44 12.04 15.52 33.56
CA SER A 44 12.13 14.05 33.50
C SER A 44 10.74 13.44 33.23
N TYR A 45 10.74 12.35 32.49
CA TYR A 45 9.52 11.54 32.36
C TYR A 45 9.07 11.04 33.75
N GLU A 46 7.79 11.24 34.10
CA GLU A 46 7.25 10.98 35.46
C GLU A 46 7.63 9.62 36.06
N LYS A 47 7.75 8.56 35.25
CA LYS A 47 8.08 7.20 35.67
C LYS A 47 9.51 6.74 35.34
N CYS A 48 10.29 7.54 34.65
CA CYS A 48 11.64 7.21 34.20
C CYS A 48 12.51 8.46 34.26
N ALA A 49 12.68 9.00 35.45
CA ALA A 49 13.27 10.32 35.71
C ALA A 49 14.68 10.52 35.12
N GLY A 50 15.45 9.45 34.94
CA GLY A 50 16.78 9.51 34.34
C GLY A 50 16.80 9.33 32.83
N GLN A 51 15.68 9.08 32.19
CA GLN A 51 15.67 8.83 30.75
C GLN A 51 15.77 10.12 29.94
N VAL A 52 16.82 10.24 29.12
CA VAL A 52 17.14 11.46 28.36
C VAL A 52 16.30 11.57 27.07
N LYS A 53 16.06 10.45 26.39
CA LYS A 53 15.26 10.34 25.17
C LYS A 53 14.54 8.99 25.10
N PRO A 54 13.46 8.84 24.33
CA PRO A 54 12.82 7.54 24.14
C PRO A 54 13.79 6.54 23.48
N ILE A 55 13.67 5.26 23.85
CA ILE A 55 14.31 4.15 23.14
C ILE A 55 13.42 3.83 21.93
N ILE A 56 14.01 3.63 20.75
CA ILE A 56 13.27 3.27 19.55
C ILE A 56 13.20 1.75 19.43
N LEU A 57 11.99 1.22 19.41
CA LEU A 57 11.70 -0.20 19.25
C LEU A 57 10.94 -0.42 17.95
N ASN A 58 11.11 -1.59 17.34
CA ASN A 58 10.19 -2.05 16.31
C ASN A 58 8.91 -2.66 16.94
N GLU A 59 7.97 -3.08 16.11
CA GLU A 59 6.68 -3.68 16.51
C GLU A 59 6.82 -4.96 17.37
N ASN A 60 7.97 -5.64 17.30
CA ASN A 60 8.27 -6.84 18.09
C ASN A 60 9.00 -6.55 19.40
N ASN A 61 9.01 -5.28 19.84
CA ASN A 61 9.77 -4.76 20.97
C ASN A 61 11.29 -4.97 20.84
N MET A 62 11.83 -5.05 19.64
CA MET A 62 13.28 -5.16 19.43
C MET A 62 13.87 -3.77 19.26
N ILE A 63 15.02 -3.51 19.92
CA ILE A 63 15.71 -2.22 19.84
C ILE A 63 16.17 -1.95 18.41
N VAL A 64 15.78 -0.79 17.89
CA VAL A 64 16.24 -0.19 16.63
C VAL A 64 17.30 0.87 16.93
N ASP A 65 17.04 1.76 17.90
CA ASP A 65 18.00 2.75 18.41
C ASP A 65 17.89 2.93 19.93
N GLY A 66 18.92 3.50 20.55
CA GLY A 66 18.96 3.74 22.00
C GLY A 66 19.52 2.57 22.82
N TYR A 67 20.28 1.65 22.20
CA TYR A 67 20.84 0.48 22.89
C TYR A 67 21.71 0.83 24.10
N ILE A 68 22.56 1.85 24.00
CA ILE A 68 23.41 2.30 25.12
C ILE A 68 22.54 2.80 26.29
N GLN A 69 21.53 3.59 25.98
CA GLN A 69 20.59 4.07 26.99
C GLN A 69 19.83 2.93 27.68
N TYR A 70 19.42 1.91 26.90
CA TYR A 70 18.83 0.68 27.45
C TYR A 70 19.76 -0.03 28.43
N LEU A 71 21.07 -0.13 28.11
CA LEU A 71 22.04 -0.75 29.01
C LEU A 71 22.21 0.02 30.32
N VAL A 72 22.30 1.36 30.23
CA VAL A 72 22.42 2.22 31.42
C VAL A 72 21.18 2.10 32.30
N MET A 73 19.98 2.15 31.71
CA MET A 73 18.74 1.99 32.49
C MET A 73 18.66 0.62 33.18
N LYS A 74 19.13 -0.43 32.51
CA LYS A 74 19.22 -1.78 33.08
C LYS A 74 20.25 -1.87 34.22
N GLU A 75 21.39 -1.20 34.11
CA GLU A 75 22.38 -1.09 35.20
C GLU A 75 21.83 -0.34 36.41
N MET A 76 20.92 0.60 36.20
CA MET A 76 20.28 1.41 37.25
C MET A 76 19.02 0.78 37.82
N ASP A 77 18.74 -0.52 37.50
CA ASP A 77 17.58 -1.29 37.96
C ASP A 77 16.22 -0.63 37.68
N GLU A 78 16.12 0.12 36.58
CA GLU A 78 14.84 0.67 36.14
C GLU A 78 13.91 -0.46 35.67
N GLU A 79 12.65 -0.42 36.10
CA GLU A 79 11.65 -1.42 35.71
C GLU A 79 11.03 -1.10 34.33
N TYR A 80 10.89 0.20 34.01
CA TYR A 80 10.23 0.69 32.81
C TYR A 80 11.09 1.71 32.07
N CYS A 81 10.82 1.87 30.79
CA CYS A 81 11.35 2.98 30.00
C CYS A 81 10.32 3.48 28.98
N TYR A 82 10.46 4.75 28.60
CA TYR A 82 9.67 5.31 27.51
C TYR A 82 10.29 4.95 26.17
N CYS A 83 9.45 4.39 25.31
CA CYS A 83 9.82 3.96 23.97
C CYS A 83 8.96 4.64 22.92
N CYS A 84 9.54 4.91 21.75
CA CYS A 84 8.79 5.13 20.51
C CYS A 84 8.77 3.83 19.72
N ILE A 85 7.63 3.47 19.15
CA ILE A 85 7.53 2.33 18.24
C ILE A 85 7.74 2.85 16.82
N GLU A 86 8.84 2.44 16.20
CA GLU A 86 9.09 2.69 14.79
C GLU A 86 8.31 1.68 13.97
N HIS A 87 7.34 2.18 13.21
CA HIS A 87 6.59 1.38 12.26
C HIS A 87 7.29 1.43 10.91
N LYS A 88 7.56 0.26 10.35
CA LYS A 88 8.07 0.15 8.98
C LYS A 88 6.95 0.48 8.00
N LEU A 89 7.05 1.62 7.33
CA LEU A 89 6.17 1.95 6.22
C LEU A 89 6.53 1.12 4.99
N VAL A 90 5.53 0.55 4.37
CA VAL A 90 5.64 -0.24 3.13
C VAL A 90 4.65 0.32 2.12
N VAL A 91 5.09 0.40 0.88
CA VAL A 91 4.25 0.83 -0.24
C VAL A 91 3.49 -0.38 -0.78
N TYR A 92 2.18 -0.37 -0.64
CA TYR A 92 1.29 -1.41 -1.15
C TYR A 92 0.62 -0.99 -2.45
N THR A 93 0.55 -1.91 -3.40
CA THR A 93 -0.32 -1.75 -4.57
C THR A 93 -1.65 -2.46 -4.30
N LEU A 94 -2.72 -1.69 -4.34
CA LEU A 94 -4.10 -2.16 -4.18
C LEU A 94 -4.80 -2.16 -5.53
N ILE A 95 -5.65 -3.14 -5.74
CA ILE A 95 -6.47 -3.30 -6.94
C ILE A 95 -7.91 -3.40 -6.49
N ASP A 96 -8.72 -2.48 -6.97
CA ASP A 96 -10.16 -2.60 -6.87
C ASP A 96 -10.69 -3.28 -8.13
N GLY A 97 -11.74 -4.07 -7.97
CA GLY A 97 -12.32 -4.80 -9.07
C GLY A 97 -13.67 -5.43 -8.77
N VAL A 98 -14.31 -5.89 -9.81
CA VAL A 98 -15.61 -6.57 -9.77
C VAL A 98 -15.50 -7.98 -10.32
N HIS A 99 -16.23 -8.91 -9.74
CA HIS A 99 -16.28 -10.28 -10.23
C HIS A 99 -17.01 -10.37 -11.56
N THR A 100 -16.55 -11.24 -12.45
CA THR A 100 -17.14 -11.46 -13.79
C THR A 100 -18.49 -12.18 -13.77
N ASN A 101 -18.97 -12.60 -12.60
CA ASN A 101 -20.22 -13.35 -12.42
C ASN A 101 -21.49 -12.49 -12.33
N GLY A 102 -21.43 -11.23 -12.75
CA GLY A 102 -22.59 -10.32 -12.76
C GLY A 102 -22.87 -9.59 -11.44
N ASN A 103 -22.04 -9.81 -10.41
CA ASN A 103 -22.12 -9.02 -9.18
C ASN A 103 -21.37 -7.70 -9.38
N SER A 104 -22.09 -6.58 -9.31
CA SER A 104 -21.51 -5.24 -9.47
C SER A 104 -20.79 -4.71 -8.23
N LYS A 105 -20.72 -5.50 -7.16
CA LYS A 105 -20.02 -5.09 -5.94
C LYS A 105 -18.51 -5.07 -6.17
N GLU A 106 -17.91 -3.93 -5.87
CA GLU A 106 -16.46 -3.73 -5.94
C GLU A 106 -15.80 -4.20 -4.66
N TYR A 107 -14.64 -4.81 -4.78
CA TYR A 107 -13.81 -5.29 -3.68
C TYR A 107 -12.37 -4.87 -3.92
N THR A 108 -11.57 -4.87 -2.86
CA THR A 108 -10.15 -4.49 -2.89
C THR A 108 -9.27 -5.69 -2.57
N TRP A 109 -8.22 -5.88 -3.37
CA TRP A 109 -7.18 -6.87 -3.16
C TRP A 109 -5.81 -6.24 -3.12
N ARG A 110 -4.90 -6.87 -2.40
CA ARG A 110 -3.50 -6.47 -2.31
C ARG A 110 -2.65 -7.26 -3.30
N VAL A 111 -1.79 -6.58 -4.07
CA VAL A 111 -0.71 -7.27 -4.82
C VAL A 111 0.34 -7.70 -3.81
N PRO A 112 0.86 -8.96 -3.88
CA PRO A 112 1.93 -9.40 -3.01
C PRO A 112 3.16 -8.48 -3.09
N ASP A 113 3.72 -8.15 -1.92
CA ASP A 113 4.82 -7.21 -1.82
C ASP A 113 6.17 -7.92 -1.88
N ASN A 114 6.54 -8.35 -3.08
CA ASN A 114 7.86 -8.90 -3.40
C ASN A 114 8.21 -8.63 -4.85
N THR A 115 9.50 -8.64 -5.16
CA THR A 115 10.05 -8.32 -6.49
C THR A 115 9.50 -9.20 -7.63
N ASN A 116 9.05 -10.42 -7.31
CA ASN A 116 8.43 -11.31 -8.29
C ASN A 116 7.12 -10.76 -8.88
N TRP A 117 6.52 -9.75 -8.26
CA TRP A 117 5.27 -9.11 -8.70
C TRP A 117 5.48 -7.75 -9.36
N ASP A 118 6.72 -7.25 -9.44
CA ASP A 118 6.97 -5.90 -9.99
C ASP A 118 6.64 -5.80 -11.47
N GLU A 119 6.86 -6.88 -12.22
CA GLU A 119 6.45 -6.92 -13.63
C GLU A 119 4.92 -6.91 -13.79
N PHE A 120 4.20 -7.64 -12.93
CA PHE A 120 2.75 -7.63 -12.87
C PHE A 120 2.23 -6.22 -12.55
N LYS A 121 2.77 -5.57 -11.50
CA LYS A 121 2.39 -4.20 -11.08
C LYS A 121 2.54 -3.18 -12.23
N ARG A 122 3.59 -3.35 -13.06
CA ARG A 122 3.82 -2.47 -14.22
C ARG A 122 2.91 -2.73 -15.41
N LYS A 123 2.45 -3.96 -15.57
CA LYS A 123 1.65 -4.40 -16.71
C LYS A 123 0.15 -4.24 -16.52
N ILE A 124 -0.34 -4.29 -15.28
CA ILE A 124 -1.76 -4.23 -15.00
C ILE A 124 -2.36 -2.85 -15.31
N SER A 125 -3.58 -2.84 -15.84
CA SER A 125 -4.31 -1.63 -16.20
C SER A 125 -5.79 -1.77 -15.90
N TYR A 126 -6.52 -0.68 -15.84
CA TYR A 126 -7.98 -0.66 -15.76
C TYR A 126 -8.60 -1.46 -16.93
N GLY A 127 -9.60 -2.25 -16.62
CA GLY A 127 -10.30 -3.08 -17.60
C GLY A 127 -9.61 -4.41 -17.90
N ASP A 128 -8.45 -4.69 -17.32
CA ASP A 128 -7.82 -6.01 -17.44
C ASP A 128 -8.54 -7.04 -16.59
N LEU A 129 -8.55 -8.30 -17.03
CA LEU A 129 -9.00 -9.41 -16.21
C LEU A 129 -7.80 -10.08 -15.54
N ILE A 130 -7.91 -10.26 -14.23
CA ILE A 130 -6.91 -10.92 -13.40
C ILE A 130 -7.55 -11.92 -12.45
N TRP A 131 -6.74 -12.74 -11.78
CA TRP A 131 -7.19 -13.73 -10.79
C TRP A 131 -6.79 -13.34 -9.38
N VAL A 132 -7.76 -13.30 -8.49
CA VAL A 132 -7.60 -12.95 -7.09
C VAL A 132 -7.98 -14.10 -6.18
N ARG A 133 -7.46 -14.10 -4.95
CA ARG A 133 -7.91 -15.00 -3.90
C ARG A 133 -9.21 -14.49 -3.30
N THR A 134 -10.09 -15.41 -2.98
CA THR A 134 -11.36 -15.18 -2.29
C THR A 134 -11.55 -16.27 -1.25
N SER A 135 -12.55 -16.16 -0.40
CA SER A 135 -12.92 -17.22 0.56
C SER A 135 -13.22 -18.57 -0.10
N ASN A 136 -13.65 -18.54 -1.38
CA ASN A 136 -14.02 -19.74 -2.15
C ASN A 136 -12.91 -20.21 -3.13
N GLY A 137 -11.70 -19.71 -3.00
CA GLY A 137 -10.58 -20.05 -3.88
C GLY A 137 -10.14 -18.91 -4.78
N ILE A 138 -9.69 -19.21 -5.99
CA ILE A 138 -9.22 -18.21 -6.96
C ILE A 138 -10.34 -17.91 -7.94
N ALA A 139 -10.67 -16.61 -8.10
CA ALA A 139 -11.72 -16.15 -9.00
C ALA A 139 -11.21 -15.04 -9.93
N PRO A 140 -11.77 -14.92 -11.16
CA PRO A 140 -11.46 -13.81 -12.05
C PRO A 140 -12.21 -12.54 -11.64
N ILE A 141 -11.54 -11.41 -11.82
CA ILE A 141 -12.11 -10.07 -11.66
C ILE A 141 -11.69 -9.17 -12.82
N ILE A 142 -12.50 -8.14 -13.06
CA ILE A 142 -12.11 -7.02 -13.91
C ILE A 142 -11.60 -5.89 -13.01
N VAL A 143 -10.43 -5.37 -13.35
CA VAL A 143 -9.79 -4.26 -12.62
C VAL A 143 -10.55 -2.96 -12.87
N THR A 144 -11.00 -2.31 -11.82
CA THR A 144 -11.72 -1.03 -11.85
C THR A 144 -10.91 0.13 -11.32
N ASN A 145 -9.86 -0.14 -10.53
CA ASN A 145 -8.94 0.87 -10.05
C ASN A 145 -7.62 0.25 -9.61
N ILE A 146 -6.56 1.05 -9.64
CA ILE A 146 -5.24 0.68 -9.13
C ILE A 146 -4.71 1.85 -8.32
N THR A 147 -4.43 1.63 -7.05
CA THR A 147 -3.90 2.64 -6.15
C THR A 147 -2.62 2.16 -5.49
N THR A 148 -1.79 3.12 -5.10
CA THR A 148 -0.60 2.87 -4.31
C THR A 148 -0.76 3.61 -2.99
N VAL A 149 -0.62 2.90 -1.87
CA VAL A 149 -0.76 3.46 -0.53
C VAL A 149 0.47 3.14 0.31
N GLU A 150 0.88 4.07 1.15
CA GLU A 150 1.84 3.81 2.22
C GLU A 150 1.06 3.41 3.47
N ALA A 151 1.42 2.27 4.04
CA ALA A 151 0.82 1.76 5.27
C ALA A 151 1.88 1.07 6.13
N ILE A 152 1.59 0.89 7.41
CA ILE A 152 2.46 0.14 8.32
C ILE A 152 2.54 -1.32 7.86
N GLU A 153 3.74 -1.90 7.90
CA GLU A 153 3.95 -3.31 7.55
C GLU A 153 2.99 -4.21 8.34
N GLY A 154 2.16 -4.96 7.63
CA GLY A 154 1.14 -5.83 8.21
C GLY A 154 -0.25 -5.22 8.40
N GLU A 155 -0.41 -3.89 8.37
CA GLU A 155 -1.72 -3.22 8.53
C GLU A 155 -2.76 -3.71 7.53
N LEU A 156 -2.35 -3.93 6.28
CA LEU A 156 -3.20 -4.46 5.22
C LEU A 156 -3.17 -5.99 5.09
N SER A 157 -2.70 -6.70 6.12
CA SER A 157 -2.62 -8.18 6.10
C SER A 157 -3.97 -8.87 5.99
N GLY A 158 -5.04 -8.23 6.43
CA GLY A 158 -6.43 -8.73 6.32
C GLY A 158 -7.02 -8.66 4.91
N LEU A 159 -6.40 -7.91 3.99
CA LEU A 159 -6.84 -7.90 2.60
C LEU A 159 -6.41 -9.17 1.88
N GLU A 160 -7.34 -9.76 1.14
CA GLU A 160 -7.04 -10.86 0.23
C GLU A 160 -6.05 -10.43 -0.86
N ARG A 161 -5.35 -11.39 -1.46
CA ARG A 161 -4.27 -11.11 -2.40
C ARG A 161 -4.65 -11.45 -3.84
N VAL A 162 -3.98 -10.78 -4.78
CA VAL A 162 -3.93 -11.26 -6.17
C VAL A 162 -3.36 -12.69 -6.17
N GLY A 163 -4.06 -13.61 -6.84
CA GLY A 163 -3.80 -15.04 -6.77
C GLY A 163 -2.85 -15.57 -7.84
N LYS A 164 -2.89 -14.99 -9.06
CA LYS A 164 -2.06 -15.36 -10.20
C LYS A 164 -1.54 -14.13 -10.91
N LYS A 165 -0.41 -14.30 -11.61
CA LYS A 165 0.24 -13.22 -12.39
C LYS A 165 -0.31 -13.06 -13.81
N ASP A 166 -1.20 -13.95 -14.24
CA ASP A 166 -1.79 -13.90 -15.58
C ASP A 166 -2.67 -12.65 -15.71
N ILE A 167 -2.54 -11.95 -16.81
CA ILE A 167 -3.30 -10.75 -17.15
C ILE A 167 -3.91 -10.95 -18.54
N ILE A 168 -5.22 -10.90 -18.66
CA ILE A 168 -5.90 -10.77 -19.96
C ILE A 168 -6.18 -9.29 -20.18
N LYS A 169 -5.48 -8.74 -21.17
CA LYS A 169 -5.52 -7.31 -21.47
C LYS A 169 -6.85 -6.86 -22.05
N GLY A 170 -7.34 -5.74 -21.53
CA GLY A 170 -8.48 -5.05 -22.10
C GLY A 170 -9.77 -5.84 -22.14
N GLU A 171 -9.97 -6.84 -21.25
CA GLU A 171 -11.15 -7.72 -21.28
C GLU A 171 -12.46 -6.95 -21.14
N LEU A 172 -12.51 -5.94 -20.29
CA LEU A 172 -13.64 -5.04 -20.15
C LEU A 172 -14.01 -4.43 -21.52
N TRP A 173 -13.01 -3.92 -22.21
CA TRP A 173 -13.19 -3.11 -23.41
C TRP A 173 -13.69 -3.88 -24.62
N LYS A 174 -13.55 -5.21 -24.63
CA LYS A 174 -14.10 -6.08 -25.69
C LYS A 174 -15.63 -6.08 -25.73
N ASN A 175 -16.25 -5.73 -24.61
CA ASN A 175 -17.70 -5.73 -24.44
C ASN A 175 -18.32 -4.33 -24.45
N ILE A 176 -17.50 -3.30 -24.65
CA ILE A 176 -17.96 -1.90 -24.76
C ILE A 176 -18.25 -1.59 -26.23
N GLU A 177 -19.40 -0.97 -26.47
CA GLU A 177 -19.79 -0.57 -27.83
C GLU A 177 -18.98 0.65 -28.28
N ILE A 178 -18.70 0.71 -29.61
CA ILE A 178 -18.11 1.90 -30.21
C ILE A 178 -19.02 3.10 -29.93
N ASP A 179 -18.43 4.27 -29.68
CA ASP A 179 -19.10 5.51 -29.29
C ASP A 179 -19.70 5.51 -27.87
N GLU A 180 -19.51 4.47 -27.07
CA GLU A 180 -19.87 4.49 -25.66
C GLU A 180 -19.11 5.60 -24.91
N LYS A 181 -19.81 6.30 -24.02
CA LYS A 181 -19.19 7.37 -23.22
C LYS A 181 -18.17 6.81 -22.25
N VAL A 182 -16.99 7.42 -22.24
CA VAL A 182 -15.88 7.10 -21.33
C VAL A 182 -15.31 8.36 -20.70
N LEU A 183 -14.55 8.20 -19.65
CA LEU A 183 -13.77 9.26 -19.02
C LEU A 183 -12.29 9.00 -19.25
N ILE A 184 -11.56 10.05 -19.65
CA ILE A 184 -10.12 9.97 -19.94
C ILE A 184 -9.34 11.04 -19.18
N LYS A 185 -8.06 10.80 -18.94
CA LYS A 185 -7.08 11.81 -18.55
C LYS A 185 -5.67 11.38 -18.96
N ASN A 186 -4.75 12.33 -19.07
CA ASN A 186 -3.38 12.08 -19.52
C ASN A 186 -2.34 12.15 -18.39
N SER A 187 -2.70 12.74 -17.24
CA SER A 187 -1.88 12.80 -16.04
C SER A 187 -2.69 12.42 -14.80
N VAL A 188 -2.03 11.98 -13.73
CA VAL A 188 -2.68 11.73 -12.45
C VAL A 188 -3.33 13.00 -11.88
N ALA A 189 -2.70 14.15 -12.12
CA ALA A 189 -3.18 15.44 -11.64
C ALA A 189 -4.33 16.03 -12.47
N ASP A 190 -4.58 15.50 -13.70
CA ASP A 190 -5.64 16.02 -14.56
C ASP A 190 -7.02 15.61 -14.05
N GLU A 191 -8.00 16.46 -14.32
CA GLU A 191 -9.40 16.09 -14.17
C GLU A 191 -9.85 15.10 -15.25
N TRP A 192 -10.89 14.33 -14.92
CA TRP A 192 -11.47 13.40 -15.88
C TRP A 192 -12.33 14.13 -16.89
N VAL A 193 -12.05 13.93 -18.18
CA VAL A 193 -12.76 14.53 -19.30
C VAL A 193 -13.57 13.48 -20.05
N GLY A 194 -14.79 13.82 -20.48
CA GLY A 194 -15.64 12.95 -21.27
C GLY A 194 -15.07 12.74 -22.69
N ALA A 195 -15.13 11.51 -23.16
CA ALA A 195 -14.77 11.10 -24.52
C ALA A 195 -15.67 9.96 -24.98
N HIS A 196 -15.52 9.49 -26.23
CA HIS A 196 -16.23 8.32 -26.75
C HIS A 196 -15.24 7.23 -27.17
N TYR A 197 -15.57 5.99 -26.81
CA TYR A 197 -14.74 4.82 -27.06
C TYR A 197 -14.64 4.54 -28.55
N ALA A 198 -13.43 4.33 -29.07
CA ALA A 198 -13.17 4.07 -30.49
C ALA A 198 -12.77 2.61 -30.78
N GLY A 199 -12.54 1.81 -29.76
CA GLY A 199 -12.12 0.41 -29.94
C GLY A 199 -10.83 0.07 -29.20
N LEU A 200 -10.27 -1.09 -29.52
CA LEU A 200 -8.98 -1.57 -28.99
C LEU A 200 -7.89 -1.49 -30.07
N THR A 201 -6.69 -1.15 -29.64
CA THR A 201 -5.50 -1.42 -30.46
C THR A 201 -5.25 -2.93 -30.57
N TYR A 202 -4.36 -3.35 -31.47
CA TYR A 202 -3.93 -4.76 -31.55
C TYR A 202 -3.26 -5.27 -30.25
N GLU A 203 -2.72 -4.36 -29.44
CA GLU A 203 -2.16 -4.66 -28.11
C GLU A 203 -3.22 -4.77 -26.99
N GLY A 204 -4.50 -4.60 -27.31
CA GLY A 204 -5.60 -4.62 -26.36
C GLY A 204 -5.74 -3.34 -25.52
N LYS A 205 -5.14 -2.22 -25.96
CA LYS A 205 -5.27 -0.92 -25.31
C LYS A 205 -6.53 -0.20 -25.81
N PRO A 206 -7.37 0.36 -24.91
CA PRO A 206 -8.54 1.13 -25.32
C PRO A 206 -8.14 2.45 -25.99
N THR A 207 -8.89 2.82 -27.01
CA THR A 207 -8.75 4.08 -27.76
C THR A 207 -10.01 4.91 -27.67
N VAL A 208 -9.87 6.20 -27.88
CA VAL A 208 -11.00 7.14 -27.92
C VAL A 208 -10.90 8.02 -29.17
N TRP A 209 -12.06 8.47 -29.66
CA TRP A 209 -12.10 9.43 -30.75
C TRP A 209 -11.50 10.76 -30.30
N ASN A 210 -10.72 11.38 -31.20
CA ASN A 210 -10.12 12.68 -30.91
C ASN A 210 -11.19 13.79 -30.83
N TYR A 211 -10.86 14.84 -30.08
CA TYR A 211 -11.65 16.07 -29.94
C TYR A 211 -13.11 15.84 -29.49
N GLY A 212 -13.36 14.79 -28.71
CA GLY A 212 -14.71 14.43 -28.26
C GLY A 212 -15.63 13.95 -29.36
N GLY A 213 -15.08 13.58 -30.53
CA GLY A 213 -15.82 13.02 -31.66
C GLY A 213 -16.42 11.65 -31.38
N THR A 214 -17.11 11.14 -32.39
CA THR A 214 -17.67 9.78 -32.47
C THR A 214 -17.29 9.16 -33.81
N SER A 215 -17.62 7.89 -34.04
CA SER A 215 -17.42 7.19 -35.31
C SER A 215 -18.05 7.91 -36.51
N TRP A 216 -19.02 8.78 -36.27
CA TRP A 216 -19.72 9.57 -37.29
C TRP A 216 -19.06 10.91 -37.60
N THR A 217 -18.20 11.43 -36.71
CA THR A 217 -17.66 12.79 -36.81
C THR A 217 -16.16 12.83 -37.08
N THR A 218 -15.45 11.73 -36.80
CA THR A 218 -13.99 11.64 -37.01
C THR A 218 -13.56 10.20 -37.25
N ASP A 219 -12.50 10.01 -37.99
CA ASP A 219 -11.77 8.75 -38.15
C ASP A 219 -10.43 8.74 -37.39
N ILE A 220 -10.14 9.83 -36.67
CA ILE A 220 -8.92 9.98 -35.90
C ILE A 220 -9.19 9.59 -34.44
N PHE A 221 -8.39 8.66 -33.91
CA PHE A 221 -8.44 8.23 -32.52
C PHE A 221 -7.08 8.31 -31.84
N CYS A 222 -7.07 8.33 -30.52
CA CYS A 222 -5.87 8.31 -29.69
C CYS A 222 -5.99 7.32 -28.53
N THR A 223 -4.85 6.93 -27.99
CA THR A 223 -4.78 6.09 -26.80
C THR A 223 -4.52 6.98 -25.58
N PRO A 224 -5.52 7.20 -24.70
CA PRO A 224 -5.31 7.99 -23.51
C PRO A 224 -4.44 7.24 -22.50
N LYS A 225 -3.76 7.97 -21.64
CA LYS A 225 -2.93 7.34 -20.58
C LYS A 225 -3.80 6.66 -19.52
N TYR A 226 -4.93 7.27 -19.20
CA TYR A 226 -5.93 6.74 -18.27
C TYR A 226 -7.32 6.82 -18.89
N ILE A 227 -8.09 5.74 -18.78
CA ILE A 227 -9.46 5.65 -19.28
C ILE A 227 -10.31 4.81 -18.32
N ARG A 228 -11.56 5.20 -18.15
CA ARG A 228 -12.55 4.44 -17.37
C ARG A 228 -13.97 4.66 -17.88
N LEU A 229 -14.90 3.80 -17.51
CA LEU A 229 -16.32 4.04 -17.72
C LEU A 229 -16.85 5.10 -16.73
N PRO A 230 -17.83 5.92 -17.10
CA PRO A 230 -18.55 6.80 -16.17
C PRO A 230 -19.41 5.95 -15.21
N GLY A 231 -19.27 6.18 -13.90
CA GLY A 231 -20.05 5.48 -12.88
C GLY A 231 -19.55 4.06 -12.53
N ASN A 232 -20.35 3.32 -11.74
CA ASN A 232 -20.03 1.94 -11.37
C ASN A 232 -20.23 1.01 -12.56
N VAL A 233 -19.20 0.23 -12.87
CA VAL A 233 -19.23 -0.76 -13.95
C VAL A 233 -20.23 -1.86 -13.61
N SER A 234 -21.36 -1.91 -14.31
CA SER A 234 -22.28 -3.04 -14.21
C SER A 234 -21.92 -4.09 -15.26
N PHE A 235 -21.35 -5.22 -14.83
CA PHE A 235 -21.16 -6.39 -15.68
C PHE A 235 -22.42 -7.24 -15.67
N GLY A 236 -23.02 -7.45 -16.85
CA GLY A 236 -24.09 -8.42 -17.01
C GLY A 236 -25.38 -7.89 -17.59
N LYS A 237 -25.34 -7.30 -18.77
CA LYS A 237 -26.38 -7.54 -19.75
C LYS A 237 -25.78 -8.45 -20.82
N THR A 238 -25.94 -9.76 -20.63
CA THR A 238 -25.83 -10.71 -21.71
C THR A 238 -26.71 -10.19 -22.84
N ARG A 239 -26.09 -9.93 -24.00
CA ARG A 239 -26.85 -9.71 -25.24
C ARG A 239 -27.93 -10.79 -25.32
N ARG A 240 -29.18 -10.38 -25.27
CA ARG A 240 -30.26 -11.22 -25.84
C ARG A 240 -29.94 -11.28 -27.33
N SER A 241 -29.60 -12.48 -27.81
CA SER A 241 -29.62 -12.78 -29.23
C SER A 241 -31.05 -12.43 -29.72
N TYR A 242 -31.14 -11.44 -30.56
CA TYR A 242 -32.32 -11.29 -31.40
C TYR A 242 -32.12 -12.28 -32.55
N ASP A 243 -32.83 -13.39 -32.49
CA ASP A 243 -33.16 -14.25 -33.62
C ASP A 243 -34.14 -13.50 -34.55
#